data_84e7333025ba8ab9fbb0ce260ab116f8
#
_entry.id   84e7333025ba8ab9fbb0ce260ab116f8
#
_cell.length_a   1.000
_cell.length_b   1.000
_cell.length_c   1.000
_cell.angle_alpha   90.00
_cell.angle_beta   90.00
_cell.angle_gamma   90.00
#
_symmetry.space_group_name_H-M   'P 1'
#
loop_
_entity.id
_entity.type
_entity.pdbx_description
1 polymer ?
#
loop_
_entity_poly.entity_id
_entity_poly.type
_entity_poly.pdbx_seq_one_letter_code
_entity_poly.pdbx_strand_id
1 'polypeptide(L)'
;MSKICNINEESLQMAAQIINEGGVIVVPTDTVYGVACDPFNESAVAKIYELKRRPRTKALQILMSGVEDLEKLGLYLPSPLDILGKKFLPGGYSPIACAKKDSVASRLATLCKTNETDEKTQATQAAEATEATQGVRVPDCPELMQILRVTGPLAASSANRSGNESADSVEEAFEAFGNEIPLYLNAGPTRSHVASTVVGADPNDKDGIVILREGVISESEIRNALSE
;
A
#
# COMPACT_ATOMS: atom_id res chain seq x y z
N MET A 1 -13.94 -22.49 1.59
CA MET A 1 -12.58 -23.02 1.84
C MET A 1 -11.59 -22.13 1.13
N SER A 2 -10.53 -21.74 1.84
CA SER A 2 -9.45 -20.95 1.25
C SER A 2 -8.63 -21.78 0.26
N LYS A 3 -8.09 -21.12 -0.77
CA LYS A 3 -7.26 -21.74 -1.80
C LYS A 3 -5.88 -21.10 -1.83
N ILE A 4 -4.83 -21.90 -1.87
CA ILE A 4 -3.48 -21.45 -2.26
C ILE A 4 -3.31 -21.87 -3.72
N CYS A 5 -3.06 -20.90 -4.59
CA CYS A 5 -2.97 -21.13 -6.04
C CYS A 5 -1.70 -20.49 -6.62
N ASN A 6 -1.04 -21.19 -7.51
CA ASN A 6 -0.05 -20.58 -8.38
C ASN A 6 -0.73 -19.57 -9.32
N ILE A 7 0.00 -18.56 -9.75
CA ILE A 7 -0.53 -17.51 -10.63
C ILE A 7 -0.67 -18.08 -12.05
N ASN A 8 -1.91 -18.14 -12.51
CA ASN A 8 -2.33 -18.55 -13.84
C ASN A 8 -3.67 -17.87 -14.17
N GLU A 9 -4.20 -18.10 -15.37
CA GLU A 9 -5.43 -17.45 -15.84
C GLU A 9 -6.62 -17.71 -14.90
N GLU A 10 -6.80 -18.94 -14.40
CA GLU A 10 -7.89 -19.29 -13.49
C GLU A 10 -7.79 -18.54 -12.16
N SER A 11 -6.59 -18.52 -11.56
CA SER A 11 -6.36 -17.82 -10.28
C SER A 11 -6.46 -16.30 -10.42
N LEU A 12 -6.07 -15.74 -11.56
CA LEU A 12 -6.26 -14.31 -11.88
C LEU A 12 -7.74 -13.95 -12.02
N GLN A 13 -8.55 -14.79 -12.67
CA GLN A 13 -9.99 -14.60 -12.76
C GLN A 13 -10.65 -14.69 -11.38
N MET A 14 -10.24 -15.65 -10.53
CA MET A 14 -10.72 -15.74 -9.14
C MET A 14 -10.34 -14.49 -8.34
N ALA A 15 -9.11 -13.98 -8.50
CA ALA A 15 -8.67 -12.76 -7.82
C ALA A 15 -9.53 -11.56 -8.21
N ALA A 16 -9.75 -11.36 -9.52
CA ALA A 16 -10.60 -10.28 -10.02
C ALA A 16 -12.03 -10.39 -9.49
N GLN A 17 -12.61 -11.59 -9.48
CA GLN A 17 -13.94 -11.81 -8.95
C GLN A 17 -14.02 -11.48 -7.45
N ILE A 18 -13.12 -12.00 -6.63
CA ILE A 18 -13.10 -11.77 -5.19
C ILE A 18 -12.94 -10.27 -4.88
N ILE A 19 -12.06 -9.57 -5.58
CA ILE A 19 -11.85 -8.12 -5.39
C ILE A 19 -13.13 -7.35 -5.78
N ASN A 20 -13.74 -7.65 -6.92
CA ASN A 20 -14.98 -7.00 -7.36
C ASN A 20 -16.16 -7.25 -6.40
N GLU A 21 -16.18 -8.38 -5.71
CA GLU A 21 -17.17 -8.72 -4.68
C GLU A 21 -16.85 -8.10 -3.31
N GLY A 22 -15.81 -7.28 -3.20
CA GLY A 22 -15.38 -6.64 -1.95
C GLY A 22 -14.64 -7.59 -1.00
N GLY A 23 -14.00 -8.61 -1.56
CA GLY A 23 -13.17 -9.55 -0.80
C GLY A 23 -11.74 -9.06 -0.58
N VAL A 24 -10.99 -9.87 0.15
CA VAL A 24 -9.56 -9.67 0.44
C VAL A 24 -8.79 -10.88 -0.08
N ILE A 25 -7.64 -10.65 -0.67
CA ILE A 25 -6.73 -11.71 -1.17
C ILE A 25 -5.33 -11.52 -0.61
N VAL A 26 -4.51 -12.57 -0.66
CA VAL A 26 -3.06 -12.49 -0.40
C VAL A 26 -2.33 -12.47 -1.73
N VAL A 27 -1.39 -11.53 -1.86
CA VAL A 27 -0.60 -11.29 -3.07
C VAL A 27 0.89 -11.29 -2.78
N PRO A 28 1.74 -11.78 -3.68
CA PRO A 28 3.18 -11.64 -3.60
C PRO A 28 3.60 -10.19 -3.92
N THR A 29 4.76 -9.76 -3.39
CA THR A 29 5.47 -8.56 -3.85
C THR A 29 6.98 -8.84 -3.94
N ASP A 30 7.74 -7.88 -4.42
CA ASP A 30 9.21 -7.93 -4.44
C ASP A 30 9.86 -7.79 -3.05
N THR A 31 9.08 -7.46 -2.02
CA THR A 31 9.58 -7.27 -0.65
C THR A 31 9.04 -8.31 0.33
N VAL A 32 7.73 -8.31 0.60
CA VAL A 32 7.02 -9.24 1.48
C VAL A 32 5.64 -9.54 0.91
N TYR A 33 5.00 -10.64 1.28
CA TYR A 33 3.60 -10.87 0.92
C TYR A 33 2.68 -9.81 1.51
N GLY A 34 1.58 -9.50 0.81
CA GLY A 34 0.59 -8.51 1.21
C GLY A 34 -0.82 -9.07 1.28
N VAL A 35 -1.63 -8.57 2.23
CA VAL A 35 -3.10 -8.67 2.16
C VAL A 35 -3.62 -7.47 1.41
N ALA A 36 -4.52 -7.67 0.46
CA ALA A 36 -4.92 -6.65 -0.49
C ALA A 36 -6.43 -6.68 -0.78
N CYS A 37 -7.02 -5.52 -1.07
CA CYS A 37 -8.42 -5.35 -1.44
C CYS A 37 -8.60 -4.16 -2.39
N ASP A 38 -9.82 -3.99 -2.92
CA ASP A 38 -10.19 -2.77 -3.65
C ASP A 38 -10.07 -1.54 -2.72
N PRO A 39 -9.25 -0.52 -3.09
CA PRO A 39 -9.08 0.69 -2.31
C PRO A 39 -10.36 1.54 -2.20
N PHE A 40 -11.32 1.37 -3.12
CA PHE A 40 -12.57 2.12 -3.16
C PHE A 40 -13.73 1.43 -2.44
N ASN A 41 -13.54 0.21 -1.97
CA ASN A 41 -14.51 -0.54 -1.18
C ASN A 41 -14.21 -0.40 0.32
N GLU A 42 -14.95 0.48 1.00
CA GLU A 42 -14.78 0.78 2.42
C GLU A 42 -14.91 -0.46 3.32
N SER A 43 -15.83 -1.38 2.99
CA SER A 43 -16.02 -2.63 3.73
C SER A 43 -14.82 -3.56 3.58
N ALA A 44 -14.24 -3.65 2.38
CA ALA A 44 -13.04 -4.45 2.12
C ALA A 44 -11.81 -3.86 2.83
N VAL A 45 -11.67 -2.54 2.81
CA VAL A 45 -10.63 -1.82 3.57
C VAL A 45 -10.77 -2.08 5.07
N ALA A 46 -11.98 -1.93 5.63
CA ALA A 46 -12.26 -2.22 7.05
C ALA A 46 -11.88 -3.66 7.42
N LYS A 47 -12.19 -4.63 6.54
CA LYS A 47 -11.85 -6.04 6.73
C LYS A 47 -10.35 -6.30 6.84
N ILE A 48 -9.50 -5.57 6.09
CA ILE A 48 -8.03 -5.67 6.26
C ILE A 48 -7.62 -5.22 7.66
N TYR A 49 -8.17 -4.11 8.18
CA TYR A 49 -7.86 -3.65 9.53
C TYR A 49 -8.28 -4.67 10.61
N GLU A 50 -9.44 -5.28 10.45
CA GLU A 50 -9.95 -6.33 11.35
C GLU A 50 -9.06 -7.58 11.31
N LEU A 51 -8.80 -8.12 10.11
CA LEU A 51 -7.94 -9.27 9.88
C LEU A 51 -6.56 -9.09 10.49
N LYS A 52 -5.97 -7.91 10.33
CA LYS A 52 -4.64 -7.60 10.85
C LYS A 52 -4.63 -7.19 12.32
N ARG A 53 -5.77 -6.89 12.93
CA ARG A 53 -5.88 -6.20 14.23
C ARG A 53 -5.05 -4.92 14.21
N ARG A 54 -5.16 -4.15 13.11
CA ARG A 54 -4.34 -2.98 12.83
C ARG A 54 -5.04 -1.72 13.33
N PRO A 55 -4.33 -0.81 14.03
CA PRO A 55 -4.89 0.50 14.34
C PRO A 55 -5.22 1.27 13.04
N ARG A 56 -6.38 1.91 12.98
CA ARG A 56 -6.81 2.70 11.81
C ARG A 56 -5.94 3.93 11.56
N THR A 57 -5.17 4.36 12.55
CA THR A 57 -4.16 5.42 12.44
C THR A 57 -2.99 5.07 11.52
N LYS A 58 -2.79 3.77 11.20
CA LYS A 58 -1.76 3.29 10.27
C LYS A 58 -2.39 3.05 8.90
N ALA A 59 -2.29 4.01 7.98
CA ALA A 59 -2.84 3.92 6.63
C ALA A 59 -2.37 2.66 5.87
N LEU A 60 -3.20 2.18 4.94
CA LEU A 60 -2.81 1.18 3.94
C LEU A 60 -2.07 1.87 2.80
N GLN A 61 -1.25 1.11 2.09
CA GLN A 61 -0.57 1.54 0.88
C GLN A 61 -1.39 1.15 -0.35
N ILE A 62 -1.34 1.94 -1.42
CA ILE A 62 -1.92 1.53 -2.71
C ILE A 62 -0.81 0.98 -3.61
N LEU A 63 -0.97 -0.27 -4.04
CA LEU A 63 -0.15 -0.92 -5.05
C LEU A 63 -0.72 -0.59 -6.43
N MET A 64 0.14 -0.16 -7.34
CA MET A 64 -0.20 0.31 -8.68
C MET A 64 0.57 -0.48 -9.74
N SER A 65 0.01 -0.60 -10.95
CA SER A 65 0.68 -1.24 -12.08
C SER A 65 1.71 -0.33 -12.76
N GLY A 66 1.61 0.97 -12.55
CA GLY A 66 2.51 1.99 -13.08
C GLY A 66 2.23 3.36 -12.46
N VAL A 67 3.09 4.32 -12.72
CA VAL A 67 2.92 5.71 -12.22
C VAL A 67 1.73 6.43 -12.86
N GLU A 68 1.27 5.98 -14.01
CA GLU A 68 0.07 6.45 -14.71
C GLU A 68 -1.23 6.20 -13.90
N ASP A 69 -1.23 5.24 -13.00
CA ASP A 69 -2.36 4.99 -12.12
C ASP A 69 -2.58 6.12 -11.09
N LEU A 70 -1.55 6.93 -10.80
CA LEU A 70 -1.69 8.11 -9.94
C LEU A 70 -2.79 9.05 -10.43
N GLU A 71 -2.83 9.33 -11.73
CA GLU A 71 -3.83 10.22 -12.29
C GLU A 71 -5.24 9.64 -12.18
N LYS A 72 -5.41 8.34 -12.46
CA LYS A 72 -6.68 7.61 -12.32
C LYS A 72 -7.18 7.60 -10.87
N LEU A 73 -6.26 7.55 -9.90
CA LEU A 73 -6.54 7.61 -8.47
C LEU A 73 -6.77 9.04 -7.96
N GLY A 74 -6.57 10.06 -8.80
CA GLY A 74 -6.63 11.46 -8.39
C GLY A 74 -5.49 11.84 -7.44
N LEU A 75 -4.32 11.22 -7.60
CA LEU A 75 -3.10 11.43 -6.82
C LEU A 75 -2.02 12.11 -7.66
N TYR A 76 -1.04 12.71 -6.98
CA TYR A 76 0.21 13.18 -7.59
C TYR A 76 1.36 13.07 -6.59
N LEU A 77 2.59 12.97 -7.09
CA LEU A 77 3.78 13.02 -6.26
C LEU A 77 4.28 14.46 -6.19
N PRO A 78 4.34 15.06 -4.99
CA PRO A 78 4.97 16.37 -4.83
C PRO A 78 6.49 16.25 -5.03
N SER A 79 7.14 17.34 -5.51
CA SER A 79 8.61 17.38 -5.54
C SER A 79 9.15 17.39 -4.10
N PRO A 80 10.28 16.67 -3.85
CA PRO A 80 11.12 15.94 -4.80
C PRO A 80 10.74 14.44 -4.95
N LEU A 81 9.59 14.00 -4.43
CA LEU A 81 9.18 12.58 -4.49
C LEU A 81 8.94 12.09 -5.92
N ASP A 82 8.54 12.97 -6.84
CA ASP A 82 8.41 12.67 -8.27
C ASP A 82 9.76 12.38 -8.95
N ILE A 83 10.82 13.08 -8.53
CA ILE A 83 12.20 12.84 -9.00
C ILE A 83 12.67 11.46 -8.52
N LEU A 84 12.52 11.18 -7.22
CA LEU A 84 12.85 9.88 -6.63
C LEU A 84 12.02 8.75 -7.25
N GLY A 85 10.75 9.02 -7.58
CA GLY A 85 9.88 8.06 -8.25
C GLY A 85 10.43 7.59 -9.59
N LYS A 86 11.03 8.47 -10.39
CA LYS A 86 11.68 8.11 -11.68
C LYS A 86 12.89 7.21 -11.49
N LYS A 87 13.58 7.27 -10.34
CA LYS A 87 14.79 6.49 -10.05
C LYS A 87 14.47 5.15 -9.39
N PHE A 88 13.48 5.09 -8.51
CA PHE A 88 13.22 3.97 -7.62
C PHE A 88 11.92 3.20 -7.89
N LEU A 89 11.09 3.63 -8.85
CA LEU A 89 9.91 2.88 -9.29
C LEU A 89 10.12 2.31 -10.70
N PRO A 90 9.77 1.03 -10.91
CA PRO A 90 9.21 0.08 -9.95
C PRO A 90 10.26 -0.40 -8.93
N GLY A 91 9.82 -0.73 -7.71
CA GLY A 91 10.71 -1.29 -6.68
C GLY A 91 10.29 -1.02 -5.24
N GLY A 92 11.29 -1.05 -4.34
CA GLY A 92 11.11 -0.93 -2.88
C GLY A 92 10.87 0.48 -2.35
N TYR A 93 10.55 1.45 -3.20
CA TYR A 93 10.23 2.83 -2.86
C TYR A 93 8.74 3.05 -2.70
N SER A 94 8.32 3.69 -1.61
CA SER A 94 6.93 3.96 -1.28
C SER A 94 6.74 5.44 -0.94
N PRO A 95 6.56 6.31 -1.94
CA PRO A 95 6.30 7.72 -1.71
C PRO A 95 4.91 7.98 -1.12
N ILE A 96 4.80 9.06 -0.34
CA ILE A 96 3.52 9.61 0.09
C ILE A 96 3.04 10.61 -0.95
N ALA A 97 2.06 10.19 -1.75
CA ALA A 97 1.39 11.03 -2.73
C ALA A 97 0.38 11.96 -2.06
N CYS A 98 0.15 13.12 -2.68
CA CYS A 98 -0.91 14.04 -2.31
C CYS A 98 -2.18 13.75 -3.14
N ALA A 99 -3.34 13.85 -2.50
CA ALA A 99 -4.63 13.66 -3.16
C ALA A 99 -5.11 15.00 -3.75
N LYS A 100 -5.49 14.99 -5.02
CA LYS A 100 -6.16 16.13 -5.66
C LYS A 100 -7.48 16.40 -4.91
N LYS A 101 -7.85 17.66 -4.80
CA LYS A 101 -9.11 18.07 -4.18
C LYS A 101 -10.29 17.31 -4.82
N ASP A 102 -11.19 16.81 -3.97
CA ASP A 102 -12.39 16.04 -4.39
C ASP A 102 -12.09 14.70 -5.09
N SER A 103 -10.86 14.21 -5.03
CA SER A 103 -10.50 12.88 -5.54
C SER A 103 -11.08 11.75 -4.69
N VAL A 104 -11.25 10.57 -5.29
CA VAL A 104 -11.68 9.36 -4.55
C VAL A 104 -10.66 8.99 -3.48
N ALA A 105 -9.38 9.20 -3.73
CA ALA A 105 -8.30 8.97 -2.77
C ALA A 105 -8.38 9.91 -1.55
N SER A 106 -8.94 11.13 -1.70
CA SER A 106 -9.17 12.02 -0.55
C SER A 106 -10.18 11.43 0.44
N ARG A 107 -11.14 10.64 -0.03
CA ARG A 107 -12.12 9.94 0.82
C ARG A 107 -11.48 8.81 1.62
N LEU A 108 -10.57 8.03 1.03
CA LEU A 108 -9.82 6.97 1.74
C LEU A 108 -8.96 7.52 2.85
N ALA A 109 -8.25 8.62 2.61
CA ALA A 109 -7.45 9.29 3.62
C ALA A 109 -8.32 9.84 4.78
N THR A 110 -9.56 10.24 4.50
CA THR A 110 -10.53 10.70 5.51
C THR A 110 -11.06 9.52 6.34
N LEU A 111 -11.33 8.37 5.74
CA LEU A 111 -11.80 7.16 6.44
C LEU A 111 -10.81 6.65 7.49
N CYS A 112 -9.50 6.87 7.28
CA CYS A 112 -8.48 6.55 8.28
C CYS A 112 -8.49 7.51 9.49
N LYS A 113 -9.09 8.71 9.37
CA LYS A 113 -9.09 9.75 10.42
C LYS A 113 -10.38 9.82 11.24
N THR A 114 -11.50 9.29 10.77
CA THR A 114 -12.85 9.58 11.32
C THR A 114 -13.28 8.79 12.55
N ASN A 115 -12.42 8.02 13.21
CA ASN A 115 -12.79 7.27 14.41
C ASN A 115 -12.06 7.66 15.71
N GLU A 116 -11.40 8.83 15.75
CA GLU A 116 -10.93 9.40 17.01
C GLU A 116 -11.80 10.63 17.36
N THR A 117 -12.97 10.38 17.96
CA THR A 117 -13.71 11.40 18.69
C THR A 117 -13.10 11.58 20.07
N ASP A 118 -11.97 12.26 20.15
CA ASP A 118 -11.57 12.95 21.35
C ASP A 118 -12.01 14.41 21.24
N GLU A 119 -13.03 14.78 22.02
CA GLU A 119 -13.71 16.10 22.03
C GLU A 119 -12.79 17.28 22.40
N LYS A 120 -11.50 17.06 22.63
CA LYS A 120 -10.54 18.10 23.03
C LYS A 120 -9.72 18.72 21.91
N THR A 121 -9.81 18.22 20.65
CA THR A 121 -8.99 18.73 19.53
C THR A 121 -9.78 19.61 18.54
N GLN A 122 -11.08 19.87 18.80
CA GLN A 122 -11.94 20.68 17.90
C GLN A 122 -11.70 22.19 17.94
N ALA A 123 -10.88 22.71 18.85
CA ALA A 123 -10.75 24.16 19.06
C ALA A 123 -9.60 24.84 18.29
N THR A 124 -8.77 24.14 17.52
CA THR A 124 -7.57 24.76 16.93
C THR A 124 -7.32 24.44 15.43
N GLN A 125 -8.28 23.90 14.68
CA GLN A 125 -8.12 23.57 13.25
C GLN A 125 -9.08 24.30 12.32
N ALA A 126 -9.21 25.60 12.51
CA ALA A 126 -9.73 26.52 11.49
C ALA A 126 -8.54 27.20 10.78
N ALA A 127 -7.59 26.41 10.23
CA ALA A 127 -6.54 26.96 9.36
C ALA A 127 -5.97 25.83 8.50
N GLU A 128 -6.08 26.02 7.17
CA GLU A 128 -5.46 25.26 6.09
C GLU A 128 -5.88 23.77 5.99
N ALA A 129 -6.71 23.48 4.98
CA ALA A 129 -7.03 22.13 4.57
C ALA A 129 -5.73 21.42 4.16
N THR A 130 -5.14 20.69 5.09
CA THR A 130 -4.01 19.81 4.79
C THR A 130 -4.49 18.83 3.72
N GLU A 131 -3.82 18.83 2.56
CA GLU A 131 -4.14 17.90 1.48
C GLU A 131 -4.09 16.46 2.02
N ALA A 132 -5.10 15.68 1.69
CA ALA A 132 -5.11 14.27 2.08
C ALA A 132 -3.93 13.57 1.39
N THR A 133 -3.25 12.68 2.12
CA THR A 133 -2.06 11.98 1.63
C THR A 133 -2.27 10.49 1.60
N GLN A 134 -1.59 9.80 0.66
CA GLN A 134 -1.72 8.37 0.45
C GLN A 134 -0.37 7.74 0.10
N GLY A 135 0.05 6.74 0.84
CA GLY A 135 1.21 5.93 0.46
C GLY A 135 0.91 5.12 -0.81
N VAL A 136 1.81 5.20 -1.80
CA VAL A 136 1.66 4.48 -3.07
C VAL A 136 2.94 3.70 -3.39
N ARG A 137 2.84 2.69 -4.26
CA ARG A 137 3.99 1.92 -4.73
C ARG A 137 3.71 1.26 -6.08
N VAL A 138 4.72 1.21 -6.93
CA VAL A 138 4.78 0.33 -8.09
C VAL A 138 5.81 -0.77 -7.79
N PRO A 139 5.41 -2.00 -7.40
CA PRO A 139 6.34 -3.07 -7.06
C PRO A 139 7.09 -3.62 -8.27
N ASP A 140 8.35 -4.04 -8.08
CA ASP A 140 9.11 -4.79 -9.10
C ASP A 140 8.85 -6.30 -8.96
N CYS A 141 7.61 -6.70 -9.22
CA CYS A 141 7.14 -8.07 -9.11
C CYS A 141 6.26 -8.43 -10.32
N PRO A 142 6.78 -9.14 -11.32
CA PRO A 142 6.04 -9.49 -12.54
C PRO A 142 4.73 -10.25 -12.25
N GLU A 143 4.71 -11.07 -11.22
CA GLU A 143 3.56 -11.84 -10.77
C GLU A 143 2.47 -10.90 -10.25
N LEU A 144 2.83 -9.91 -9.42
CA LEU A 144 1.87 -8.91 -8.94
C LEU A 144 1.37 -8.02 -10.07
N MET A 145 2.21 -7.71 -11.06
CA MET A 145 1.76 -6.94 -12.23
C MET A 145 0.65 -7.65 -13.01
N GLN A 146 0.67 -8.99 -13.09
CA GLN A 146 -0.43 -9.73 -13.71
C GLN A 146 -1.73 -9.59 -12.90
N ILE A 147 -1.64 -9.64 -11.57
CA ILE A 147 -2.79 -9.44 -10.67
C ILE A 147 -3.36 -8.03 -10.84
N LEU A 148 -2.51 -6.99 -10.75
CA LEU A 148 -2.93 -5.59 -10.86
C LEU A 148 -3.56 -5.24 -12.22
N ARG A 149 -3.17 -5.93 -13.30
CA ARG A 149 -3.81 -5.75 -14.61
C ARG A 149 -5.26 -6.21 -14.65
N VAL A 150 -5.63 -7.21 -13.85
CA VAL A 150 -7.00 -7.75 -13.83
C VAL A 150 -7.84 -7.19 -12.68
N THR A 151 -7.23 -6.75 -11.59
CA THR A 151 -7.93 -6.19 -10.42
C THR A 151 -7.97 -4.66 -10.40
N GLY A 152 -7.07 -3.99 -11.14
CA GLY A 152 -6.75 -2.59 -10.91
C GLY A 152 -5.86 -2.37 -9.67
N PRO A 153 -5.63 -1.11 -9.26
CA PRO A 153 -4.87 -0.78 -8.05
C PRO A 153 -5.48 -1.40 -6.80
N LEU A 154 -4.64 -1.84 -5.86
CA LEU A 154 -5.07 -2.51 -4.62
C LEU A 154 -4.57 -1.77 -3.37
N ALA A 155 -5.45 -1.54 -2.41
CA ALA A 155 -5.03 -1.16 -1.05
C ALA A 155 -4.43 -2.38 -0.35
N ALA A 156 -3.23 -2.25 0.19
CA ALA A 156 -2.49 -3.37 0.74
C ALA A 156 -1.73 -3.03 2.02
N SER A 157 -1.43 -4.09 2.77
CA SER A 157 -0.50 -4.09 3.90
C SER A 157 0.22 -5.44 3.94
N SER A 158 1.38 -5.54 4.60
CA SER A 158 2.10 -6.81 4.77
C SER A 158 1.20 -7.93 5.30
N ALA A 159 1.44 -9.17 4.83
CA ALA A 159 0.63 -10.35 5.21
C ALA A 159 1.05 -10.91 6.56
N ASN A 160 0.72 -10.19 7.65
CA ASN A 160 0.95 -10.58 9.04
C ASN A 160 -0.11 -9.97 9.96
N ARG A 161 -0.33 -10.54 11.12
CA ARG A 161 -1.03 -9.85 12.21
C ARG A 161 -0.17 -8.69 12.71
N SER A 162 -0.81 -7.59 13.11
CA SER A 162 -0.09 -6.39 13.53
C SER A 162 0.85 -6.69 14.72
N GLY A 163 2.12 -6.32 14.57
CA GLY A 163 3.17 -6.59 15.56
C GLY A 163 3.98 -7.86 15.33
N ASN A 164 3.56 -8.75 14.44
CA ASN A 164 4.33 -9.93 14.04
C ASN A 164 5.23 -9.62 12.82
N GLU A 165 6.16 -10.51 12.50
CA GLU A 165 6.97 -10.45 11.29
C GLU A 165 6.08 -10.56 10.04
N SER A 166 6.54 -9.94 8.95
CA SER A 166 5.84 -10.00 7.65
C SER A 166 6.11 -11.34 6.98
N ALA A 167 5.12 -11.89 6.30
CA ALA A 167 5.26 -13.15 5.59
C ALA A 167 6.15 -13.00 4.34
N ASP A 168 7.11 -13.90 4.20
CA ASP A 168 8.02 -13.99 3.05
C ASP A 168 7.58 -15.07 2.06
N SER A 169 6.66 -15.92 2.48
CA SER A 169 6.07 -17.00 1.69
C SER A 169 4.54 -17.00 1.82
N VAL A 170 3.89 -17.70 0.89
CA VAL A 170 2.44 -17.87 0.93
C VAL A 170 2.02 -18.76 2.11
N GLU A 171 2.86 -19.70 2.52
CA GLU A 171 2.66 -20.58 3.67
C GLU A 171 2.61 -19.79 4.97
N GLU A 172 3.56 -18.87 5.20
CA GLU A 172 3.56 -17.98 6.37
C GLU A 172 2.35 -17.05 6.38
N ALA A 173 1.96 -16.53 5.22
CA ALA A 173 0.73 -15.74 5.11
C ALA A 173 -0.52 -16.58 5.43
N PHE A 174 -0.54 -17.86 5.03
CA PHE A 174 -1.63 -18.78 5.37
C PHE A 174 -1.62 -19.13 6.86
N GLU A 175 -0.47 -19.33 7.48
CA GLU A 175 -0.36 -19.51 8.94
C GLU A 175 -0.93 -18.33 9.71
N ALA A 176 -0.70 -17.10 9.21
CA ALA A 176 -1.20 -15.87 9.85
C ALA A 176 -2.73 -15.72 9.77
N PHE A 177 -3.37 -16.12 8.65
CA PHE A 177 -4.78 -15.79 8.40
C PHE A 177 -5.67 -17.02 8.15
N GLY A 178 -5.12 -18.16 7.76
CA GLY A 178 -5.87 -19.41 7.56
C GLY A 178 -7.07 -19.24 6.63
N ASN A 179 -8.22 -19.73 7.07
CA ASN A 179 -9.45 -19.67 6.31
C ASN A 179 -10.20 -18.30 6.35
N GLU A 180 -9.62 -17.27 6.94
CA GLU A 180 -10.20 -15.94 6.97
C GLU A 180 -10.08 -15.20 5.62
N ILE A 181 -9.10 -15.61 4.78
CA ILE A 181 -8.89 -15.05 3.44
C ILE A 181 -9.17 -16.16 2.40
N PRO A 182 -10.01 -15.90 1.39
CA PRO A 182 -10.44 -16.94 0.45
C PRO A 182 -9.36 -17.36 -0.55
N LEU A 183 -8.40 -16.46 -0.91
CA LEU A 183 -7.41 -16.73 -1.96
C LEU A 183 -6.01 -16.24 -1.56
N TYR A 184 -5.05 -17.11 -1.73
CA TYR A 184 -3.61 -16.86 -1.54
C TYR A 184 -2.92 -17.15 -2.88
N LEU A 185 -2.33 -16.12 -3.49
CA LEU A 185 -1.62 -16.23 -4.76
C LEU A 185 -0.13 -16.50 -4.52
N ASN A 186 0.34 -17.65 -4.96
CA ASN A 186 1.70 -18.13 -4.73
C ASN A 186 2.62 -17.76 -5.91
N ALA A 187 3.73 -17.08 -5.59
CA ALA A 187 4.84 -16.80 -6.52
C ALA A 187 6.19 -17.28 -5.96
N GLY A 188 6.16 -18.20 -4.97
CA GLY A 188 7.34 -18.61 -4.22
C GLY A 188 7.75 -17.59 -3.15
N PRO A 189 8.93 -17.75 -2.55
CA PRO A 189 9.43 -16.84 -1.53
C PRO A 189 9.76 -15.45 -2.12
N THR A 190 9.61 -14.41 -1.32
CA THR A 190 9.94 -13.03 -1.72
C THR A 190 11.45 -12.84 -1.86
N ARG A 191 11.86 -11.85 -2.66
CA ARG A 191 13.29 -11.55 -2.89
C ARG A 191 13.95 -10.87 -1.69
N SER A 192 13.16 -10.22 -0.85
CA SER A 192 13.62 -9.49 0.32
C SER A 192 12.76 -9.86 1.53
N HIS A 193 13.37 -9.85 2.72
CA HIS A 193 12.67 -9.99 4.00
C HIS A 193 12.38 -8.61 4.63
N VAL A 194 12.71 -7.53 3.93
CA VAL A 194 12.60 -6.16 4.41
C VAL A 194 11.53 -5.42 3.62
N ALA A 195 10.63 -4.75 4.33
CA ALA A 195 9.58 -3.95 3.70
C ALA A 195 10.14 -2.76 2.91
N SER A 196 9.31 -2.13 2.07
CA SER A 196 9.68 -0.94 1.29
C SER A 196 10.02 0.26 2.19
N THR A 197 10.87 1.17 1.69
CA THR A 197 11.18 2.44 2.33
C THR A 197 10.08 3.44 2.05
N VAL A 198 9.52 4.05 3.10
CA VAL A 198 8.42 5.02 3.00
C VAL A 198 8.96 6.44 3.17
N VAL A 199 8.71 7.29 2.17
CA VAL A 199 9.24 8.65 2.10
C VAL A 199 8.13 9.66 1.91
N GLY A 200 8.09 10.67 2.76
CA GLY A 200 7.20 11.84 2.65
C GLY A 200 7.96 13.07 2.17
N ALA A 201 7.22 14.05 1.63
CA ALA A 201 7.75 15.39 1.41
C ALA A 201 7.78 16.16 2.74
N ASP A 202 8.87 16.90 2.99
CA ASP A 202 9.01 17.78 4.14
C ASP A 202 9.72 19.09 3.68
N PRO A 203 8.98 20.19 3.56
CA PRO A 203 9.55 21.46 3.12
C PRO A 203 10.56 22.06 4.11
N ASN A 204 10.65 21.56 5.34
CA ASN A 204 11.60 22.02 6.35
C ASN A 204 12.90 21.21 6.36
N ASP A 205 12.96 20.06 5.68
CA ASP A 205 14.19 19.28 5.52
C ASP A 205 15.05 19.85 4.38
N LYS A 206 16.38 19.78 4.53
CA LYS A 206 17.35 20.30 3.54
C LYS A 206 17.19 19.70 2.13
N ASP A 207 16.77 18.44 2.05
CA ASP A 207 16.56 17.70 0.81
C ASP A 207 15.07 17.65 0.41
N GLY A 208 14.19 18.29 1.21
CA GLY A 208 12.76 18.34 1.00
C GLY A 208 12.01 17.04 1.32
N ILE A 209 12.60 16.10 2.08
CA ILE A 209 12.04 14.78 2.37
C ILE A 209 12.14 14.38 3.83
N VAL A 210 11.24 13.48 4.25
CA VAL A 210 11.31 12.78 5.52
C VAL A 210 11.21 11.27 5.29
N ILE A 211 12.09 10.49 5.94
CA ILE A 211 12.00 9.03 5.93
C ILE A 211 11.04 8.60 7.05
N LEU A 212 9.84 8.20 6.66
CA LEU A 212 8.81 7.74 7.60
C LEU A 212 9.06 6.30 8.07
N ARG A 213 9.69 5.50 7.24
CA ARG A 213 10.15 4.15 7.55
C ARG A 213 11.30 3.78 6.61
N GLU A 214 12.45 3.46 7.16
CA GLU A 214 13.53 2.84 6.41
C GLU A 214 13.20 1.36 6.11
N GLY A 215 13.52 0.92 4.91
CA GLY A 215 13.27 -0.42 4.40
C GLY A 215 14.42 -0.89 3.51
N VAL A 216 14.10 -1.55 2.39
CA VAL A 216 15.09 -2.13 1.46
C VAL A 216 16.01 -1.09 0.80
N ILE A 217 15.61 0.17 0.74
CA ILE A 217 16.42 1.29 0.26
C ILE A 217 16.80 2.13 1.48
N SER A 218 18.10 2.31 1.73
CA SER A 218 18.59 3.08 2.86
C SER A 218 18.30 4.59 2.70
N GLU A 219 18.21 5.31 3.82
CA GLU A 219 18.07 6.77 3.80
C GLU A 219 19.21 7.42 3.00
N SER A 220 20.44 6.91 3.13
CA SER A 220 21.61 7.44 2.40
C SER A 220 21.44 7.29 0.89
N GLU A 221 20.92 6.16 0.39
CA GLU A 221 20.66 5.97 -1.04
C GLU A 221 19.59 6.92 -1.55
N ILE A 222 18.49 7.11 -0.78
CA ILE A 222 17.43 8.05 -1.14
C ILE A 222 17.97 9.49 -1.23
N ARG A 223 18.74 9.94 -0.22
CA ARG A 223 19.30 11.30 -0.18
C ARG A 223 20.35 11.53 -1.27
N ASN A 224 21.21 10.56 -1.52
CA ASN A 224 22.22 10.65 -2.58
C ASN A 224 21.57 10.79 -3.96
N ALA A 225 20.43 10.15 -4.17
CA ALA A 225 19.69 10.23 -5.42
C ALA A 225 19.14 11.62 -5.75
N LEU A 226 19.03 12.53 -4.78
CA LEU A 226 18.61 13.92 -4.98
C LEU A 226 19.80 14.85 -5.27
N SER A 227 21.03 14.38 -5.02
CA SER A 227 22.25 15.17 -5.20
C SER A 227 22.92 14.98 -6.57
N GLU A 228 22.44 14.01 -7.36
CA GLU A 228 22.85 13.71 -8.75
C GLU A 228 22.00 14.49 -9.77
#